data_90cfa6effb38c0220fed3e99feb6884f
#
_entry.id   90cfa6effb38c0220fed3e99feb6884f
#
_cell.length_a   1.000
_cell.length_b   1.000
_cell.length_c   1.000
_cell.angle_alpha   90.00
_cell.angle_beta   90.00
_cell.angle_gamma   90.00
#
_symmetry.space_group_name_H-M   'P 1'
#
loop_
_entity.id
_entity.type
_entity.pdbx_description
1 polymer ?
#
loop_
_entity_poly.entity_id
_entity_poly.type
_entity_poly.pdbx_seq_one_letter_code
_entity_poly.pdbx_strand_id
1 'polypeptide(L)'
;MKFEIKNRFTGNVLFAVETDTLCLCVEAAIRSGADLSRANLSRANLSGANLSGADLSGADLSRANGINPNRCTSLRILLDQPGKIRAYKLVRADLTGPMYPDIIYRVGETVTVENADTNTDLHCSTGINVATLDWCMREWKPGYKILVVEFTAADIAAIPTATDGKFRLFRCDVVGEKDLIEIGLVQANQ
;
A
#
# COMPACT_ATOMS: atom_id res chain seq x y z
N MET A 1 -14.91 28.80 -3.67
CA MET A 1 -14.20 28.67 -4.98
C MET A 1 -14.29 27.22 -5.44
N LYS A 2 -14.27 26.98 -6.77
CA LYS A 2 -14.22 25.61 -7.30
C LYS A 2 -12.78 25.07 -7.17
N PHE A 3 -12.62 23.97 -6.43
CA PHE A 3 -11.38 23.22 -6.35
C PHE A 3 -11.49 21.94 -7.16
N GLU A 4 -10.38 21.55 -7.80
CA GLU A 4 -10.29 20.35 -8.64
C GLU A 4 -9.10 19.51 -8.21
N ILE A 5 -9.33 18.22 -7.99
CA ILE A 5 -8.29 17.22 -7.81
C ILE A 5 -8.07 16.56 -9.16
N LYS A 6 -6.83 16.57 -9.66
CA LYS A 6 -6.48 16.06 -11.00
C LYS A 6 -5.55 14.86 -10.90
N ASN A 7 -5.65 13.98 -11.88
CA ASN A 7 -4.69 12.90 -12.06
C ASN A 7 -3.32 13.47 -12.45
N ARG A 8 -2.26 13.04 -11.78
CA ARG A 8 -0.88 13.56 -11.95
C ARG A 8 -0.27 13.26 -13.31
N PHE A 9 -0.77 12.25 -14.03
CA PHE A 9 -0.22 11.84 -15.33
C PHE A 9 -1.06 12.33 -16.50
N THR A 10 -2.40 12.27 -16.36
CA THR A 10 -3.30 12.60 -17.47
C THR A 10 -3.85 14.02 -17.41
N GLY A 11 -3.80 14.67 -16.23
CA GLY A 11 -4.43 15.96 -15.98
C GLY A 11 -5.97 15.91 -15.88
N ASN A 12 -6.59 14.76 -16.05
CA ASN A 12 -8.04 14.61 -15.93
C ASN A 12 -8.51 14.92 -14.53
N VAL A 13 -9.68 15.55 -14.40
CA VAL A 13 -10.32 15.82 -13.11
C VAL A 13 -10.83 14.52 -12.53
N LEU A 14 -10.36 14.17 -11.32
CA LEU A 14 -10.82 13.03 -10.53
C LEU A 14 -12.01 13.43 -9.65
N PHE A 15 -11.96 14.64 -9.10
CA PHE A 15 -13.02 15.19 -8.28
C PHE A 15 -13.01 16.72 -8.34
N ALA A 16 -14.17 17.34 -8.22
CA ALA A 16 -14.31 18.79 -8.15
C ALA A 16 -15.53 19.18 -7.31
N VAL A 17 -15.36 20.22 -6.49
CA VAL A 17 -16.43 20.76 -5.65
C VAL A 17 -16.17 22.24 -5.35
N GLU A 18 -17.24 23.00 -5.13
CA GLU A 18 -17.11 24.36 -4.60
C GLU A 18 -16.93 24.31 -3.08
N THR A 19 -15.84 24.85 -2.61
CA THR A 19 -15.47 24.86 -1.19
C THR A 19 -14.45 25.98 -0.90
N ASP A 20 -14.04 26.13 0.36
CA ASP A 20 -13.13 27.19 0.77
C ASP A 20 -11.64 26.80 0.66
N THR A 21 -11.33 25.48 0.74
CA THR A 21 -9.95 24.99 0.72
C THR A 21 -9.81 23.68 -0.05
N LEU A 22 -8.60 23.40 -0.55
CA LEU A 22 -8.29 22.12 -1.15
C LEU A 22 -8.42 20.96 -0.14
N CYS A 23 -8.11 21.19 1.13
CA CYS A 23 -8.30 20.22 2.21
C CYS A 23 -9.76 19.73 2.27
N LEU A 24 -10.72 20.66 2.30
CA LEU A 24 -12.15 20.34 2.31
C LEU A 24 -12.58 19.65 1.01
N CYS A 25 -11.99 20.00 -0.12
CA CYS A 25 -12.22 19.30 -1.39
C CYS A 25 -11.78 17.84 -1.32
N VAL A 26 -10.59 17.58 -0.76
CA VAL A 26 -10.07 16.22 -0.57
C VAL A 26 -10.97 15.41 0.37
N GLU A 27 -11.37 15.99 1.50
CA GLU A 27 -12.29 15.31 2.44
C GLU A 27 -13.66 15.04 1.82
N ALA A 28 -14.17 15.93 0.99
CA ALA A 28 -15.43 15.72 0.26
C ALA A 28 -15.30 14.58 -0.75
N ALA A 29 -14.17 14.51 -1.47
CA ALA A 29 -13.88 13.41 -2.39
C ALA A 29 -13.86 12.07 -1.66
N ILE A 30 -13.17 11.99 -0.51
CA ILE A 30 -13.10 10.77 0.31
C ILE A 30 -14.49 10.36 0.80
N ARG A 31 -15.28 11.29 1.33
CA ARG A 31 -16.65 11.00 1.79
C ARG A 31 -17.58 10.53 0.67
N SER A 32 -17.34 10.95 -0.56
CA SER A 32 -18.11 10.51 -1.73
C SER A 32 -17.64 9.17 -2.30
N GLY A 33 -16.53 8.61 -1.78
CA GLY A 33 -15.92 7.39 -2.32
C GLY A 33 -15.20 7.59 -3.64
N ALA A 34 -14.78 8.84 -3.95
CA ALA A 34 -14.03 9.11 -5.17
C ALA A 34 -12.66 8.41 -5.15
N ASP A 35 -12.28 7.82 -6.28
CA ASP A 35 -10.95 7.27 -6.49
C ASP A 35 -9.93 8.41 -6.61
N LEU A 36 -9.09 8.56 -5.60
CA LEU A 36 -7.99 9.53 -5.56
C LEU A 36 -6.64 8.88 -5.92
N SER A 37 -6.64 7.66 -6.44
CA SER A 37 -5.43 7.04 -6.94
C SER A 37 -4.80 7.90 -8.03
N ARG A 38 -3.46 8.05 -7.94
CA ARG A 38 -2.70 8.92 -8.85
C ARG A 38 -3.10 10.40 -8.83
N ALA A 39 -3.78 10.86 -7.78
CA ALA A 39 -4.10 12.28 -7.61
C ALA A 39 -2.83 13.13 -7.52
N ASN A 40 -2.85 14.34 -8.08
CA ASN A 40 -1.83 15.34 -7.84
C ASN A 40 -2.25 16.20 -6.64
N LEU A 41 -1.66 15.91 -5.50
CA LEU A 41 -1.81 16.66 -4.24
C LEU A 41 -0.48 17.30 -3.81
N SER A 42 0.45 17.43 -4.75
CA SER A 42 1.74 18.05 -4.49
C SER A 42 1.57 19.49 -4.00
N ARG A 43 2.32 19.85 -2.94
CA ARG A 43 2.26 21.17 -2.28
C ARG A 43 0.89 21.52 -1.67
N ALA A 44 -0.04 20.58 -1.59
CA ALA A 44 -1.33 20.79 -0.95
C ALA A 44 -1.15 21.08 0.55
N ASN A 45 -1.92 22.01 1.09
CA ASN A 45 -2.07 22.14 2.54
C ASN A 45 -3.20 21.21 2.99
N LEU A 46 -2.83 20.09 3.63
CA LEU A 46 -3.74 19.06 4.14
C LEU A 46 -3.79 19.04 5.67
N SER A 47 -3.40 20.17 6.31
CA SER A 47 -3.40 20.28 7.77
C SER A 47 -4.80 20.03 8.33
N GLY A 48 -4.89 19.02 9.20
CA GLY A 48 -6.14 18.60 9.80
C GLY A 48 -7.02 17.68 8.94
N ALA A 49 -6.68 17.44 7.67
CA ALA A 49 -7.45 16.56 6.80
C ALA A 49 -7.55 15.15 7.36
N ASN A 50 -8.75 14.58 7.33
CA ASN A 50 -8.97 13.16 7.57
C ASN A 50 -8.89 12.41 6.24
N LEU A 51 -7.75 11.75 5.99
CA LEU A 51 -7.49 10.94 4.79
C LEU A 51 -7.80 9.45 4.99
N SER A 52 -8.38 9.09 6.14
CA SER A 52 -8.71 7.69 6.46
C SER A 52 -9.72 7.13 5.46
N GLY A 53 -9.42 5.95 4.92
CA GLY A 53 -10.26 5.29 3.91
C GLY A 53 -10.07 5.80 2.48
N ALA A 54 -9.21 6.79 2.25
CA ALA A 54 -8.90 7.24 0.90
C ALA A 54 -8.05 6.20 0.16
N ASP A 55 -8.38 5.91 -1.09
CA ASP A 55 -7.41 5.31 -2.00
C ASP A 55 -6.52 6.43 -2.57
N LEU A 56 -5.31 6.53 -2.03
CA LEU A 56 -4.27 7.47 -2.46
C LEU A 56 -3.14 6.74 -3.20
N SER A 57 -3.38 5.53 -3.72
CA SER A 57 -2.34 4.73 -4.36
C SER A 57 -1.71 5.49 -5.54
N GLY A 58 -0.38 5.65 -5.49
CA GLY A 58 0.36 6.39 -6.49
C GLY A 58 0.06 7.90 -6.57
N ALA A 59 -0.69 8.47 -5.61
CA ALA A 59 -0.87 9.91 -5.52
C ALA A 59 0.46 10.63 -5.28
N ASP A 60 0.58 11.85 -5.80
CA ASP A 60 1.71 12.73 -5.53
C ASP A 60 1.42 13.61 -4.31
N LEU A 61 2.02 13.27 -3.19
CA LEU A 61 1.97 14.04 -1.93
C LEU A 61 3.25 14.85 -1.69
N SER A 62 4.12 14.98 -2.69
CA SER A 62 5.40 15.67 -2.53
C SER A 62 5.20 17.12 -2.08
N ARG A 63 5.91 17.52 -1.01
CA ARG A 63 5.81 18.84 -0.40
C ARG A 63 4.40 19.21 0.09
N ALA A 64 3.49 18.26 0.22
CA ALA A 64 2.21 18.51 0.91
C ALA A 64 2.47 18.72 2.40
N ASN A 65 1.74 19.67 2.99
CA ASN A 65 1.90 20.04 4.38
C ASN A 65 0.76 19.48 5.24
N GLY A 66 1.04 19.22 6.51
CA GLY A 66 0.04 18.90 7.52
C GLY A 66 -0.56 17.48 7.39
N ILE A 67 0.07 16.60 6.64
CA ILE A 67 -0.33 15.19 6.58
C ILE A 67 -0.02 14.55 7.93
N ASN A 68 -1.05 13.98 8.55
CA ASN A 68 -0.88 13.10 9.71
C ASN A 68 -0.91 11.64 9.23
N PRO A 69 0.23 10.91 9.23
CA PRO A 69 0.29 9.53 8.76
C PRO A 69 -0.70 8.60 9.49
N ASN A 70 -1.04 8.90 10.75
CA ASN A 70 -2.01 8.11 11.53
C ASN A 70 -3.46 8.28 11.04
N ARG A 71 -3.73 9.27 10.17
CA ARG A 71 -5.02 9.51 9.54
C ARG A 71 -5.05 9.11 8.06
N CYS A 72 -3.99 8.48 7.55
CA CYS A 72 -3.89 8.10 6.14
C CYS A 72 -4.14 6.61 5.91
N THR A 73 -3.78 5.77 6.87
CA THR A 73 -3.92 4.32 6.73
C THR A 73 -4.10 3.64 8.08
N SER A 74 -4.99 2.64 8.12
CA SER A 74 -5.15 1.77 9.29
C SER A 74 -3.96 0.83 9.52
N LEU A 75 -3.09 0.65 8.51
CA LEU A 75 -1.92 -0.24 8.64
C LEU A 75 -0.92 0.23 9.69
N ARG A 76 -0.96 1.49 10.10
CA ARG A 76 -0.07 1.99 11.17
C ARG A 76 -0.28 1.29 12.51
N ILE A 77 -1.42 0.65 12.73
CA ILE A 77 -1.65 -0.20 13.91
C ILE A 77 -0.61 -1.34 14.00
N LEU A 78 0.00 -1.76 12.89
CA LEU A 78 1.02 -2.80 12.86
C LEU A 78 2.28 -2.41 13.65
N LEU A 79 2.55 -1.10 13.82
CA LEU A 79 3.70 -0.60 14.57
C LEU A 79 3.57 -0.82 16.10
N ASP A 80 2.33 -1.00 16.58
CA ASP A 80 2.02 -1.18 18.00
C ASP A 80 1.63 -2.63 18.34
N GLN A 81 1.71 -3.56 17.36
CA GLN A 81 1.32 -4.96 17.61
C GLN A 81 2.41 -5.71 18.38
N PRO A 82 2.07 -6.36 19.50
CA PRO A 82 2.97 -7.27 20.17
C PRO A 82 3.10 -8.59 19.41
N GLY A 83 4.30 -9.15 19.37
CA GLY A 83 4.55 -10.48 18.80
C GLY A 83 4.56 -10.54 17.28
N LYS A 84 4.22 -11.72 16.74
CA LYS A 84 4.25 -11.98 15.31
C LYS A 84 2.99 -11.48 14.61
N ILE A 85 3.21 -10.83 13.47
CA ILE A 85 2.19 -10.25 12.59
C ILE A 85 2.23 -11.04 11.29
N ARG A 86 1.08 -11.25 10.66
CA ARG A 86 0.97 -11.87 9.33
C ARG A 86 0.63 -10.84 8.26
N ALA A 87 1.29 -10.99 7.12
CA ALA A 87 0.94 -10.33 5.88
C ALA A 87 1.16 -11.27 4.70
N TYR A 88 1.02 -10.74 3.50
CA TYR A 88 1.06 -11.54 2.28
C TYR A 88 2.10 -11.00 1.31
N LYS A 89 2.71 -11.92 0.59
CA LYS A 89 3.71 -11.61 -0.44
C LYS A 89 3.25 -12.18 -1.78
N LEU A 90 2.95 -11.31 -2.73
CA LEU A 90 2.72 -11.72 -4.09
C LEU A 90 4.07 -12.04 -4.76
N VAL A 91 4.19 -13.22 -5.35
CA VAL A 91 5.39 -13.67 -6.06
C VAL A 91 5.02 -14.29 -7.40
N ARG A 92 5.99 -14.33 -8.31
CA ARG A 92 5.89 -15.08 -9.58
C ARG A 92 6.00 -16.59 -9.34
N ALA A 93 5.82 -17.39 -10.39
CA ALA A 93 5.97 -18.84 -10.34
C ALA A 93 7.38 -19.28 -9.89
N ASP A 94 8.41 -18.50 -10.19
CA ASP A 94 9.80 -18.72 -9.79
C ASP A 94 10.10 -18.26 -8.35
N LEU A 95 9.08 -17.85 -7.59
CA LEU A 95 9.13 -17.36 -6.22
C LEU A 95 9.86 -16.01 -6.07
N THR A 96 10.08 -15.26 -7.14
CA THR A 96 10.63 -13.92 -7.09
C THR A 96 9.53 -12.86 -6.95
N GLY A 97 9.90 -11.69 -6.42
CA GLY A 97 8.97 -10.56 -6.35
C GLY A 97 8.66 -9.97 -7.73
N PRO A 98 7.44 -9.44 -7.99
CA PRO A 98 7.08 -8.87 -9.29
C PRO A 98 7.95 -7.69 -9.73
N MET A 99 8.48 -6.91 -8.79
CA MET A 99 9.27 -5.70 -9.06
C MET A 99 10.75 -5.87 -8.77
N TYR A 100 11.11 -6.75 -7.82
CA TYR A 100 12.49 -6.99 -7.38
C TYR A 100 12.79 -8.48 -7.51
N PRO A 101 13.34 -8.91 -8.66
CA PRO A 101 13.56 -10.34 -8.95
C PRO A 101 14.75 -10.95 -8.21
N ASP A 102 15.58 -10.13 -7.56
CA ASP A 102 16.80 -10.59 -6.92
C ASP A 102 16.57 -11.36 -5.61
N ILE A 103 15.34 -11.32 -5.08
CA ILE A 103 14.97 -11.98 -3.84
C ILE A 103 14.03 -13.15 -4.14
N ILE A 104 14.43 -14.36 -3.72
CA ILE A 104 13.61 -15.57 -3.81
C ILE A 104 12.98 -15.84 -2.45
N TYR A 105 11.68 -16.14 -2.45
CA TYR A 105 10.88 -16.37 -1.23
C TYR A 105 10.46 -17.83 -1.17
N ARG A 106 11.12 -18.65 -0.32
CA ARG A 106 10.76 -20.07 -0.14
C ARG A 106 10.10 -20.29 1.21
N VAL A 107 9.06 -21.11 1.23
CA VAL A 107 8.40 -21.52 2.48
C VAL A 107 9.41 -22.22 3.39
N GLY A 108 9.44 -21.81 4.66
CA GLY A 108 10.38 -22.28 5.67
C GLY A 108 11.67 -21.45 5.77
N GLU A 109 11.89 -20.47 4.90
CA GLU A 109 13.08 -19.61 4.93
C GLU A 109 12.78 -18.23 5.52
N THR A 110 13.79 -17.64 6.13
CA THR A 110 13.82 -16.23 6.55
C THR A 110 14.47 -15.39 5.45
N VAL A 111 13.83 -14.29 5.08
CA VAL A 111 14.35 -13.30 4.14
C VAL A 111 14.73 -12.04 4.90
N THR A 112 15.91 -11.47 4.61
CA THR A 112 16.40 -10.23 5.23
C THR A 112 16.96 -9.29 4.17
N VAL A 113 16.66 -7.98 4.29
CA VAL A 113 17.17 -6.89 3.46
C VAL A 113 17.61 -5.76 4.38
N GLU A 114 18.92 -5.68 4.65
CA GLU A 114 19.47 -4.73 5.63
C GLU A 114 19.29 -3.26 5.21
N ASN A 115 19.34 -2.98 3.91
CA ASN A 115 19.23 -1.64 3.34
C ASN A 115 17.82 -1.32 2.82
N ALA A 116 16.77 -1.87 3.44
CA ALA A 116 15.41 -1.54 3.08
C ALA A 116 15.16 -0.03 3.28
N ASP A 117 14.48 0.57 2.29
CA ASP A 117 14.20 2.01 2.29
C ASP A 117 13.11 2.34 3.32
N THR A 118 13.41 3.27 4.21
CA THR A 118 12.51 3.73 5.29
C THR A 118 11.66 4.94 4.90
N ASN A 119 11.81 5.45 3.68
CA ASN A 119 11.05 6.62 3.21
C ASN A 119 9.57 6.27 3.04
N THR A 120 8.71 6.91 3.82
CA THR A 120 7.25 6.73 3.80
C THR A 120 6.55 7.45 2.65
N ASP A 121 7.25 8.31 1.91
CA ASP A 121 6.69 9.00 0.74
C ASP A 121 6.76 8.12 -0.52
N LEU A 122 7.56 7.04 -0.49
CA LEU A 122 7.73 6.13 -1.60
C LEU A 122 6.83 4.89 -1.46
N HIS A 123 5.93 4.73 -2.40
CA HIS A 123 4.96 3.61 -2.42
C HIS A 123 5.64 2.25 -2.63
N CYS A 124 6.65 2.17 -3.50
CA CYS A 124 7.51 1.01 -3.71
C CYS A 124 8.97 1.47 -3.70
N SER A 125 9.82 0.75 -2.99
CA SER A 125 11.27 0.98 -2.95
C SER A 125 11.99 -0.29 -2.49
N THR A 126 13.31 -0.24 -2.34
CA THR A 126 14.16 -1.34 -1.87
C THR A 126 13.66 -1.89 -0.54
N GLY A 127 13.60 -3.21 -0.42
CA GLY A 127 13.14 -3.94 0.77
C GLY A 127 12.15 -5.05 0.43
N ILE A 128 11.67 -5.73 1.46
CA ILE A 128 10.67 -6.78 1.32
C ILE A 128 9.30 -6.13 1.27
N ASN A 129 8.78 -5.90 0.05
CA ASN A 129 7.44 -5.33 -0.13
C ASN A 129 6.40 -6.42 0.06
N VAL A 130 5.58 -6.27 1.08
CA VAL A 130 4.45 -7.13 1.45
C VAL A 130 3.16 -6.33 1.43
N ALA A 131 2.01 -7.00 1.54
CA ALA A 131 0.72 -6.34 1.47
C ALA A 131 -0.37 -7.07 2.25
N THR A 132 -1.53 -6.45 2.35
CA THR A 132 -2.78 -7.07 2.77
C THR A 132 -3.24 -8.13 1.75
N LEU A 133 -4.11 -9.04 2.16
CA LEU A 133 -4.59 -10.12 1.26
C LEU A 133 -5.39 -9.54 0.09
N ASP A 134 -6.28 -8.58 0.35
CA ASP A 134 -7.09 -7.93 -0.67
C ASP A 134 -6.22 -7.25 -1.74
N TRP A 135 -5.13 -6.59 -1.33
CA TRP A 135 -4.15 -6.03 -2.28
C TRP A 135 -3.54 -7.14 -3.15
N CYS A 136 -3.07 -8.23 -2.56
CA CYS A 136 -2.48 -9.34 -3.30
C CYS A 136 -3.48 -9.97 -4.27
N MET A 137 -4.76 -10.08 -3.89
CA MET A 137 -5.82 -10.60 -4.74
C MET A 137 -6.12 -9.69 -5.93
N ARG A 138 -6.16 -8.37 -5.74
CA ARG A 138 -6.35 -7.40 -6.84
C ARG A 138 -5.23 -7.43 -7.88
N GLU A 139 -3.99 -7.60 -7.41
CA GLU A 139 -2.79 -7.59 -8.26
C GLU A 139 -2.40 -8.98 -8.77
N TRP A 140 -3.13 -10.02 -8.36
CA TRP A 140 -2.84 -11.39 -8.76
C TRP A 140 -3.04 -11.59 -10.28
N LYS A 141 -2.19 -12.41 -10.87
CA LYS A 141 -2.24 -12.81 -12.28
C LYS A 141 -2.03 -14.32 -12.40
N PRO A 142 -2.55 -14.99 -13.45
CA PRO A 142 -2.27 -16.41 -13.69
C PRO A 142 -0.77 -16.72 -13.60
N GLY A 143 -0.45 -17.76 -12.82
CA GLY A 143 0.93 -18.18 -12.54
C GLY A 143 1.59 -17.51 -11.33
N TYR A 144 0.95 -16.50 -10.72
CA TYR A 144 1.44 -15.92 -9.47
C TYR A 144 0.97 -16.74 -8.27
N LYS A 145 1.74 -16.65 -7.18
CA LYS A 145 1.45 -17.26 -5.88
C LYS A 145 1.33 -16.16 -4.82
N ILE A 146 0.57 -16.45 -3.78
CA ILE A 146 0.45 -15.57 -2.60
C ILE A 146 1.04 -16.33 -1.42
N LEU A 147 2.19 -15.88 -0.94
CA LEU A 147 2.86 -16.44 0.23
C LEU A 147 2.35 -15.77 1.50
N VAL A 148 2.33 -16.52 2.59
CA VAL A 148 2.08 -16.01 3.94
C VAL A 148 3.42 -15.75 4.59
N VAL A 149 3.61 -14.53 5.09
CA VAL A 149 4.82 -14.13 5.80
C VAL A 149 4.51 -13.72 7.23
N GLU A 150 5.44 -13.98 8.15
CA GLU A 150 5.40 -13.54 9.54
C GLU A 150 6.59 -12.61 9.83
N PHE A 151 6.34 -11.58 10.62
CA PHE A 151 7.31 -10.57 11.02
C PHE A 151 6.87 -9.93 12.35
N THR A 152 7.65 -9.05 12.92
CA THR A 152 7.31 -8.24 14.09
C THR A 152 7.23 -6.76 13.73
N ALA A 153 6.68 -5.94 14.61
CA ALA A 153 6.65 -4.48 14.41
C ALA A 153 8.06 -3.89 14.18
N ALA A 154 9.09 -4.46 14.83
CA ALA A 154 10.49 -4.04 14.68
C ALA A 154 11.08 -4.34 13.28
N ASP A 155 10.49 -5.28 12.54
CA ASP A 155 10.92 -5.63 11.19
C ASP A 155 10.33 -4.70 10.12
N ILE A 156 9.43 -3.76 10.48
CA ILE A 156 8.80 -2.84 9.54
C ILE A 156 9.78 -1.71 9.18
N ALA A 157 10.16 -1.65 7.91
CA ALA A 157 10.99 -0.57 7.37
C ALA A 157 10.17 0.70 7.09
N ALA A 158 9.03 0.57 6.41
CA ALA A 158 8.14 1.69 6.13
C ALA A 158 6.70 1.25 5.85
N ILE A 159 5.75 2.02 6.35
CA ILE A 159 4.35 2.01 5.90
C ILE A 159 4.13 3.30 5.11
N PRO A 160 3.99 3.23 3.77
CA PRO A 160 3.82 4.43 2.95
C PRO A 160 2.58 5.23 3.33
N THR A 161 2.70 6.56 3.33
CA THR A 161 1.60 7.47 3.66
C THR A 161 0.42 7.30 2.70
N ALA A 162 0.70 7.10 1.41
CA ALA A 162 -0.32 6.85 0.38
C ALA A 162 -0.44 5.36 0.04
N THR A 163 -0.43 4.47 1.06
CA THR A 163 -0.52 3.03 0.81
C THR A 163 -1.94 2.59 0.47
N ASP A 164 -2.02 1.67 -0.47
CA ASP A 164 -3.22 0.91 -0.87
C ASP A 164 -3.29 -0.48 -0.22
N GLY A 165 -2.47 -0.71 0.79
CA GLY A 165 -2.34 -2.00 1.47
C GLY A 165 -0.90 -2.55 1.48
N LYS A 166 0.04 -1.91 0.76
CA LYS A 166 1.47 -2.29 0.73
C LYS A 166 2.28 -1.62 1.82
N PHE A 167 3.31 -2.33 2.28
CA PHE A 167 4.34 -1.79 3.18
C PHE A 167 5.65 -2.57 3.03
N ARG A 168 6.72 -2.08 3.63
CA ARG A 168 8.07 -2.65 3.50
C ARG A 168 8.58 -3.17 4.82
N LEU A 169 9.33 -4.28 4.73
CA LEU A 169 9.99 -4.91 5.85
C LEU A 169 11.50 -4.98 5.60
N PHE A 170 12.26 -5.02 6.70
CA PHE A 170 13.65 -5.43 6.73
C PHE A 170 13.78 -6.96 6.71
N ARG A 171 12.85 -7.66 7.39
CA ARG A 171 12.91 -9.11 7.60
C ARG A 171 11.51 -9.72 7.65
N CYS A 172 11.37 -10.94 7.15
CA CYS A 172 10.21 -11.79 7.39
C CYS A 172 10.56 -13.27 7.31
N ASP A 173 9.75 -14.10 7.99
CA ASP A 173 9.75 -15.55 7.85
C ASP A 173 8.64 -15.93 6.84
N VAL A 174 8.97 -16.72 5.82
CA VAL A 174 7.96 -17.23 4.86
C VAL A 174 7.38 -18.51 5.45
N VAL A 175 6.14 -18.45 5.92
CA VAL A 175 5.54 -19.54 6.72
C VAL A 175 4.54 -20.40 5.98
N GLY A 176 4.13 -20.01 4.77
CA GLY A 176 3.19 -20.81 3.98
C GLY A 176 2.84 -20.17 2.65
N GLU A 177 1.93 -20.82 1.93
CA GLU A 177 1.33 -20.34 0.69
C GLU A 177 -0.20 -20.37 0.87
N LYS A 178 -0.90 -19.35 0.36
CA LYS A 178 -2.37 -19.32 0.35
C LYS A 178 -2.90 -20.26 -0.72
N ASP A 179 -3.91 -21.04 -0.35
CA ASP A 179 -4.68 -21.79 -1.31
C ASP A 179 -5.53 -20.82 -2.15
N LEU A 180 -5.23 -20.77 -3.45
CA LEU A 180 -5.89 -19.86 -4.39
C LEU A 180 -7.34 -20.28 -4.69
N ILE A 181 -7.69 -21.55 -4.48
CA ILE A 181 -9.07 -22.05 -4.61
C ILE A 181 -9.87 -21.58 -3.40
N GLU A 182 -9.34 -21.76 -2.19
CA GLU A 182 -9.97 -21.32 -0.93
C GLU A 182 -10.35 -19.83 -0.97
N ILE A 183 -9.48 -18.98 -1.52
CA ILE A 183 -9.70 -17.53 -1.60
C ILE A 183 -10.41 -17.10 -2.91
N GLY A 184 -10.83 -18.04 -3.75
CA GLY A 184 -11.66 -17.76 -4.92
C GLY A 184 -10.96 -17.15 -6.13
N LEU A 185 -9.62 -17.18 -6.18
CA LEU A 185 -8.85 -16.67 -7.33
C LEU A 185 -8.77 -17.69 -8.48
N VAL A 186 -8.85 -18.97 -8.17
CA VAL A 186 -8.82 -20.09 -9.13
C VAL A 186 -10.02 -20.98 -8.86
N GLN A 187 -10.66 -21.47 -9.92
CA GLN A 187 -11.73 -22.47 -9.77
C GLN A 187 -11.14 -23.86 -9.56
N ALA A 188 -11.76 -24.64 -8.67
CA ALA A 188 -11.45 -26.06 -8.58
C ALA A 188 -11.79 -26.70 -9.93
N ASN A 189 -10.85 -27.40 -10.55
CA ASN A 189 -11.15 -28.20 -11.74
C ASN A 189 -12.20 -29.24 -11.35
N GLN A 190 -13.37 -29.17 -11.97
CA GLN A 190 -14.41 -30.21 -11.88
C GLN A 190 -13.96 -31.46 -12.57
#